data_0d737efe9462603b8e91cd288feb1270
#
_entry.id   0d737efe9462603b8e91cd288feb1270
#
_cell.length_a   1.000
_cell.length_b   1.000
_cell.length_c   1.000
_cell.angle_alpha   90.00
_cell.angle_beta   90.00
_cell.angle_gamma   90.00
#
_symmetry.space_group_name_H-M   'P 1'
#
loop_
_entity.id
_entity.type
_entity.pdbx_description
1 polymer ?
#
loop_
_entity_poly.entity_id
_entity_poly.type
_entity_poly.pdbx_seq_one_letter_code
_entity_poly.pdbx_strand_id
1 'polypeptide(L)'
;MTTETVTTTAGGTVGRIRLGNTLYVAIAIITVAFANFTPLSAYVLNLLMQASTYAIAVLGLTIVLGYTGQINLAQAAFFSLGAYSVALGTTTFGLPFMPALVLGVALACIAGGVLGLTSLRLGGHYLAMVTISFQTMLSLILTNWVALTRGPDGVTNIKRPALFGDYFLDSGHYLAMCIAALFGVGFLVWHLRKTRLGRAMQAVRDNELAAGVTGINTYGTKVVAFTLSALLGGFGGGLFAGGFSYISPDQFTFGESIVFLTMVLIGGSRSPLGTVLGTGLLILLPEWLRFLKNVYLAVYGGAVILIMVFMPDGIWGFVTALWHKLNPPTRFTPGAIAPLPLTHEVARADGSLILRVTSLSKHFGGLKAVDEVDLAVARNTVHALIGPNGSGKTTLLNVLSGIYWPTAGCIELDNHDVTRLQPYQRAGCGLGRTFQNIRLFGDMSIIDNVMVGAERPNHVVAGHAAGLIRHVLAALDFVGLADRAYEAVGSLSYGHQRLVEIARALAGSPKLLLLDEPGAGLNHVEKDGLVGLLKRLKGHGLTICIIDHDMDLVEQIADHITVLNFGRRIAGGTPEEVLRDPKVVAAYLGEGRVDVSP
;
A
#
# COMPACT_ATOMS: atom_id res chain seq x y z
N MET A 1 -32.14 -22.01 -17.91
CA MET A 1 -31.72 -21.44 -19.21
C MET A 1 -31.16 -20.05 -18.98
N THR A 2 -29.96 -19.80 -19.35
CA THR A 2 -29.11 -18.59 -19.48
C THR A 2 -27.92 -18.54 -18.51
N THR A 3 -26.93 -19.38 -18.77
CA THR A 3 -25.59 -19.38 -18.12
C THR A 3 -24.46 -19.10 -19.14
N GLU A 4 -24.71 -18.53 -20.31
CA GLU A 4 -23.71 -18.53 -21.40
C GLU A 4 -23.06 -17.20 -21.76
N THR A 5 -23.45 -16.04 -21.22
CA THR A 5 -22.95 -14.74 -21.73
C THR A 5 -21.85 -14.05 -20.91
N VAL A 6 -21.43 -14.62 -19.78
CA VAL A 6 -20.35 -14.01 -18.95
C VAL A 6 -18.92 -14.49 -19.35
N THR A 7 -18.83 -15.48 -20.22
CA THR A 7 -17.56 -16.17 -20.52
C THR A 7 -16.68 -15.52 -21.59
N THR A 8 -17.18 -14.62 -22.41
CA THR A 8 -16.43 -14.12 -23.59
C THR A 8 -15.47 -12.95 -23.29
N THR A 9 -15.74 -12.09 -22.32
CA THR A 9 -14.83 -10.98 -21.97
C THR A 9 -13.80 -11.37 -20.89
N ALA A 10 -14.14 -12.27 -19.98
CA ALA A 10 -13.18 -12.86 -19.04
C ALA A 10 -12.15 -13.75 -19.76
N GLY A 11 -12.51 -14.38 -20.86
CA GLY A 11 -11.62 -15.22 -21.66
C GLY A 11 -10.46 -14.44 -22.29
N GLY A 12 -10.66 -13.19 -22.70
CA GLY A 12 -9.61 -12.37 -23.31
C GLY A 12 -8.55 -11.89 -22.30
N THR A 13 -8.95 -11.50 -21.12
CA THR A 13 -8.03 -11.09 -20.03
C THR A 13 -7.33 -12.28 -19.40
N VAL A 14 -8.01 -13.39 -19.16
CA VAL A 14 -7.42 -14.63 -18.65
C VAL A 14 -6.46 -15.23 -19.68
N GLY A 15 -6.77 -15.15 -20.97
CA GLY A 15 -5.88 -15.58 -22.05
C GLY A 15 -4.58 -14.76 -22.10
N ARG A 16 -4.65 -13.43 -21.99
CA ARG A 16 -3.47 -12.54 -21.95
C ARG A 16 -2.60 -12.77 -20.70
N ILE A 17 -3.21 -13.01 -19.54
CA ILE A 17 -2.46 -13.32 -18.30
C ILE A 17 -1.77 -14.68 -18.43
N ARG A 18 -2.42 -15.69 -18.98
CA ARG A 18 -1.81 -17.01 -19.24
C ARG A 18 -0.66 -16.89 -20.22
N LEU A 19 -0.81 -16.16 -21.33
CA LEU A 19 0.24 -15.95 -22.31
C LEU A 19 1.45 -15.21 -21.71
N GLY A 20 1.23 -14.19 -20.87
CA GLY A 20 2.30 -13.48 -20.18
C GLY A 20 3.07 -14.39 -19.20
N ASN A 21 2.38 -15.23 -18.45
CA ASN A 21 3.02 -16.17 -17.54
C ASN A 21 3.82 -17.25 -18.29
N THR A 22 3.28 -17.80 -19.39
CA THR A 22 4.00 -18.81 -20.21
C THR A 22 5.23 -18.20 -20.87
N LEU A 23 5.16 -16.96 -21.37
CA LEU A 23 6.30 -16.26 -21.94
C LEU A 23 7.39 -16.01 -20.88
N TYR A 24 7.01 -15.60 -19.67
CA TYR A 24 7.94 -15.41 -18.57
C TYR A 24 8.69 -16.70 -18.21
N VAL A 25 7.97 -17.82 -18.07
CA VAL A 25 8.55 -19.12 -17.79
C VAL A 25 9.46 -19.59 -18.94
N ALA A 26 9.06 -19.38 -20.19
CA ALA A 26 9.87 -19.70 -21.35
C ALA A 26 11.20 -18.91 -21.36
N ILE A 27 11.16 -17.60 -21.10
CA ILE A 27 12.36 -16.76 -21.01
C ILE A 27 13.24 -17.25 -19.86
N ALA A 28 12.68 -17.59 -18.70
CA ALA A 28 13.43 -18.09 -17.56
C ALA A 28 14.16 -19.41 -17.92
N ILE A 29 13.46 -20.36 -18.54
CA ILE A 29 14.05 -21.64 -18.97
C ILE A 29 15.17 -21.41 -19.99
N ILE A 30 14.96 -20.57 -20.98
CA ILE A 30 15.96 -20.27 -22.01
C ILE A 30 17.20 -19.63 -21.38
N THR A 31 17.04 -18.66 -20.45
CA THR A 31 18.15 -17.98 -19.80
C THR A 31 18.94 -18.93 -18.90
N VAL A 32 18.28 -19.80 -18.15
CA VAL A 32 18.90 -20.83 -17.33
C VAL A 32 19.65 -21.86 -18.20
N ALA A 33 19.04 -22.29 -19.30
CA ALA A 33 19.68 -23.20 -20.24
C ALA A 33 20.93 -22.55 -20.89
N PHE A 34 20.81 -21.30 -21.32
CA PHE A 34 21.93 -20.55 -21.87
C PHE A 34 23.10 -20.47 -20.87
N ALA A 35 22.84 -20.17 -19.61
CA ALA A 35 23.86 -20.13 -18.55
C ALA A 35 24.56 -21.47 -18.33
N ASN A 36 23.86 -22.60 -18.55
CA ASN A 36 24.44 -23.94 -18.39
C ASN A 36 25.27 -24.40 -19.59
N PHE A 37 24.89 -24.03 -20.80
CA PHE A 37 25.49 -24.60 -22.02
C PHE A 37 26.51 -23.70 -22.70
N THR A 38 26.64 -22.41 -22.31
CA THR A 38 27.64 -21.50 -22.90
C THR A 38 28.93 -21.47 -22.09
N PRO A 39 30.08 -21.70 -22.72
CA PRO A 39 31.37 -21.56 -22.04
C PRO A 39 31.68 -20.07 -21.82
N LEU A 40 31.25 -19.53 -20.68
CA LEU A 40 31.53 -18.16 -20.27
C LEU A 40 32.87 -18.06 -19.56
N SER A 41 33.59 -16.95 -19.73
CA SER A 41 34.81 -16.70 -18.95
C SER A 41 34.49 -16.61 -17.45
N ALA A 42 35.44 -17.00 -16.59
CA ALA A 42 35.26 -16.93 -15.13
C ALA A 42 34.89 -15.51 -14.65
N TYR A 43 35.38 -14.49 -15.33
CA TYR A 43 35.04 -13.10 -15.05
C TYR A 43 33.56 -12.79 -15.30
N VAL A 44 33.04 -13.16 -16.46
CA VAL A 44 31.63 -12.96 -16.82
C VAL A 44 30.71 -13.77 -15.91
N LEU A 45 31.09 -14.99 -15.56
CA LEU A 45 30.36 -15.82 -14.59
C LEU A 45 30.23 -15.11 -13.23
N ASN A 46 31.33 -14.55 -12.70
CA ASN A 46 31.31 -13.83 -11.43
C ASN A 46 30.43 -12.57 -11.50
N LEU A 47 30.52 -11.82 -12.61
CA LEU A 47 29.71 -10.60 -12.80
C LEU A 47 28.21 -10.91 -12.86
N LEU A 48 27.83 -11.97 -13.57
CA LEU A 48 26.42 -12.41 -13.64
C LEU A 48 25.92 -13.01 -12.33
N MET A 49 26.77 -13.73 -11.59
CA MET A 49 26.45 -14.20 -10.23
C MET A 49 26.20 -13.03 -9.28
N GLN A 50 27.04 -12.01 -9.31
CA GLN A 50 26.86 -10.79 -8.53
C GLN A 50 25.55 -10.10 -8.92
N ALA A 51 25.30 -9.89 -10.22
CA ALA A 51 24.09 -9.24 -10.70
C ALA A 51 22.82 -10.00 -10.27
N SER A 52 22.81 -11.32 -10.36
CA SER A 52 21.65 -12.13 -10.00
C SER A 52 21.39 -12.14 -8.49
N THR A 53 22.42 -12.28 -7.67
CA THR A 53 22.28 -12.30 -6.19
C THR A 53 21.93 -10.92 -5.63
N TYR A 54 22.51 -9.85 -6.18
CA TYR A 54 22.15 -8.47 -5.85
C TYR A 54 20.71 -8.17 -6.27
N ALA A 55 20.28 -8.57 -7.47
CA ALA A 55 18.92 -8.37 -7.92
C ALA A 55 17.89 -9.03 -6.99
N ILE A 56 18.19 -10.21 -6.44
CA ILE A 56 17.34 -10.87 -5.44
C ILE A 56 17.21 -10.00 -4.17
N ALA A 57 18.31 -9.49 -3.64
CA ALA A 57 18.30 -8.62 -2.46
C ALA A 57 17.57 -7.30 -2.74
N VAL A 58 17.80 -6.72 -3.91
CA VAL A 58 17.20 -5.44 -4.34
C VAL A 58 15.71 -5.58 -4.63
N LEU A 59 15.22 -6.76 -5.08
CA LEU A 59 13.79 -7.07 -5.14
C LEU A 59 13.11 -7.02 -3.75
N GLY A 60 13.84 -7.28 -2.67
CA GLY A 60 13.37 -7.03 -1.31
C GLY A 60 13.09 -5.55 -1.07
N LEU A 61 13.97 -4.65 -1.52
CA LEU A 61 13.73 -3.20 -1.44
C LEU A 61 12.55 -2.74 -2.30
N THR A 62 12.28 -3.40 -3.42
CA THR A 62 11.06 -3.13 -4.23
C THR A 62 9.80 -3.32 -3.40
N ILE A 63 9.76 -4.32 -2.50
CA ILE A 63 8.60 -4.53 -1.62
C ILE A 63 8.49 -3.40 -0.59
N VAL A 64 9.56 -3.04 0.10
CA VAL A 64 9.51 -2.02 1.16
C VAL A 64 9.40 -0.62 0.59
N LEU A 65 10.29 -0.23 -0.32
CA LEU A 65 10.31 1.11 -0.91
C LEU A 65 9.22 1.25 -1.98
N GLY A 66 9.19 0.28 -2.89
CA GLY A 66 8.33 0.33 -4.07
C GLY A 66 6.85 0.15 -3.73
N TYR A 67 6.50 -0.80 -2.87
CA TYR A 67 5.10 -1.11 -2.57
C TYR A 67 4.57 -0.43 -1.31
N THR A 68 5.41 -0.15 -0.28
CA THR A 68 4.93 0.50 0.95
C THR A 68 5.48 1.91 1.20
N GLY A 69 6.37 2.41 0.34
CA GLY A 69 6.95 3.75 0.47
C GLY A 69 7.88 3.93 1.67
N GLN A 70 8.38 2.83 2.27
CA GLN A 70 9.25 2.91 3.43
C GLN A 70 10.71 2.91 3.00
N ILE A 71 11.51 3.86 3.50
CA ILE A 71 12.95 3.91 3.23
C ILE A 71 13.64 2.90 4.15
N ASN A 72 14.33 1.93 3.54
CA ASN A 72 15.15 0.94 4.24
C ASN A 72 16.60 1.06 3.79
N LEU A 73 17.49 1.48 4.70
CA LEU A 73 18.93 1.61 4.47
C LEU A 73 19.73 0.50 5.18
N ALA A 74 19.05 -0.57 5.60
CA ALA A 74 19.66 -1.74 6.24
C ALA A 74 19.71 -2.97 5.31
N GLN A 75 19.52 -2.80 4.01
CA GLN A 75 19.44 -3.95 3.11
C GLN A 75 20.75 -4.74 3.03
N ALA A 76 21.90 -4.04 3.04
CA ALA A 76 23.22 -4.71 3.08
C ALA A 76 23.48 -5.43 4.42
N ALA A 77 22.86 -4.99 5.53
CA ALA A 77 22.90 -5.73 6.79
C ALA A 77 22.15 -7.07 6.68
N PHE A 78 20.93 -7.07 6.13
CA PHE A 78 20.20 -8.33 5.90
C PHE A 78 20.93 -9.24 4.93
N PHE A 79 21.53 -8.69 3.89
CA PHE A 79 22.36 -9.40 2.93
C PHE A 79 23.58 -10.03 3.61
N SER A 80 24.26 -9.29 4.50
CA SER A 80 25.40 -9.80 5.26
C SER A 80 25.04 -10.92 6.22
N LEU A 81 23.88 -10.85 6.90
CA LEU A 81 23.38 -11.92 7.76
C LEU A 81 23.24 -13.23 6.99
N GLY A 82 22.68 -13.19 5.79
CA GLY A 82 22.58 -14.35 4.91
C GLY A 82 23.96 -14.87 4.49
N ALA A 83 24.84 -13.97 4.04
CA ALA A 83 26.18 -14.30 3.57
C ALA A 83 27.05 -14.94 4.68
N TYR A 84 27.11 -14.31 5.85
CA TYR A 84 27.89 -14.84 6.98
C TYR A 84 27.31 -16.12 7.56
N SER A 85 25.99 -16.30 7.55
CA SER A 85 25.37 -17.57 7.98
C SER A 85 25.79 -18.74 7.10
N VAL A 86 25.82 -18.54 5.78
CA VAL A 86 26.30 -19.58 4.85
C VAL A 86 27.80 -19.78 5.01
N ALA A 87 28.59 -18.71 5.10
CA ALA A 87 30.02 -18.79 5.23
C ALA A 87 30.44 -19.54 6.51
N LEU A 88 29.95 -19.10 7.67
CA LEU A 88 30.28 -19.73 8.96
C LEU A 88 29.64 -21.11 9.09
N GLY A 89 28.39 -21.27 8.62
CA GLY A 89 27.69 -22.54 8.61
C GLY A 89 28.49 -23.63 7.89
N THR A 90 28.98 -23.32 6.70
CA THR A 90 29.69 -24.31 5.86
C THR A 90 31.16 -24.51 6.23
N THR A 91 31.85 -23.46 6.75
CA THR A 91 33.28 -23.55 7.05
C THR A 91 33.55 -23.88 8.50
N THR A 92 32.85 -23.28 9.46
CA THR A 92 33.12 -23.42 10.90
C THR A 92 32.23 -24.49 11.54
N PHE A 93 30.95 -24.51 11.20
CA PHE A 93 30.01 -25.46 11.80
C PHE A 93 29.82 -26.73 10.97
N GLY A 94 30.42 -26.85 9.80
CA GLY A 94 30.33 -28.05 8.95
C GLY A 94 28.93 -28.35 8.42
N LEU A 95 28.02 -27.36 8.44
CA LEU A 95 26.66 -27.54 7.93
C LEU A 95 26.66 -27.65 6.40
N PRO A 96 25.75 -28.43 5.82
CA PRO A 96 25.50 -28.36 4.39
C PRO A 96 25.00 -26.96 3.99
N PHE A 97 25.21 -26.58 2.72
CA PHE A 97 24.86 -25.26 2.20
C PHE A 97 23.38 -24.88 2.42
N MET A 98 22.43 -25.79 2.12
CA MET A 98 21.01 -25.48 2.23
C MET A 98 20.52 -25.21 3.65
N PRO A 99 20.87 -26.01 4.67
CA PRO A 99 20.58 -25.65 6.07
C PRO A 99 21.21 -24.34 6.52
N ALA A 100 22.45 -24.06 6.11
CA ALA A 100 23.11 -22.79 6.41
C ALA A 100 22.40 -21.59 5.76
N LEU A 101 21.93 -21.74 4.51
CA LEU A 101 21.15 -20.74 3.80
C LEU A 101 19.80 -20.48 4.51
N VAL A 102 19.08 -21.54 4.88
CA VAL A 102 17.80 -21.41 5.60
C VAL A 102 18.00 -20.69 6.94
N LEU A 103 19.07 -21.03 7.68
CA LEU A 103 19.42 -20.33 8.92
C LEU A 103 19.68 -18.84 8.68
N GLY A 104 20.43 -18.49 7.64
CA GLY A 104 20.71 -17.11 7.29
C GLY A 104 19.47 -16.31 6.91
N VAL A 105 18.60 -16.91 6.12
CA VAL A 105 17.28 -16.33 5.77
C VAL A 105 16.43 -16.13 7.02
N ALA A 106 16.40 -17.10 7.93
CA ALA A 106 15.64 -17.01 9.18
C ALA A 106 16.18 -15.89 10.09
N LEU A 107 17.50 -15.78 10.25
CA LEU A 107 18.13 -14.71 11.03
C LEU A 107 17.83 -13.32 10.44
N ALA A 108 17.96 -13.17 9.13
CA ALA A 108 17.60 -11.93 8.44
C ALA A 108 16.12 -11.59 8.62
N CYS A 109 15.23 -12.59 8.51
CA CYS A 109 13.78 -12.44 8.70
C CYS A 109 13.45 -12.00 10.13
N ILE A 110 14.04 -12.60 11.14
CA ILE A 110 13.87 -12.24 12.55
C ILE A 110 14.38 -10.82 12.79
N ALA A 111 15.58 -10.49 12.32
CA ALA A 111 16.16 -9.16 12.45
C ALA A 111 15.28 -8.09 11.78
N GLY A 112 14.81 -8.35 10.56
CA GLY A 112 13.89 -7.47 9.84
C GLY A 112 12.54 -7.33 10.53
N GLY A 113 11.99 -8.43 11.07
CA GLY A 113 10.76 -8.42 11.85
C GLY A 113 10.88 -7.59 13.14
N VAL A 114 11.95 -7.79 13.91
CA VAL A 114 12.23 -7.03 15.14
C VAL A 114 12.41 -5.55 14.81
N LEU A 115 13.22 -5.23 13.79
CA LEU A 115 13.44 -3.86 13.35
C LEU A 115 12.12 -3.22 12.88
N GLY A 116 11.32 -3.94 12.11
CA GLY A 116 10.00 -3.48 11.67
C GLY A 116 9.05 -3.20 12.84
N LEU A 117 8.94 -4.12 13.79
CA LEU A 117 8.06 -3.97 14.96
C LEU A 117 8.44 -2.77 15.85
N THR A 118 9.72 -2.47 15.96
CA THR A 118 10.19 -1.38 16.83
C THR A 118 10.20 -0.02 16.12
N SER A 119 10.67 0.05 14.88
CA SER A 119 10.96 1.30 14.19
C SER A 119 9.78 1.88 13.39
N LEU A 120 8.86 1.04 12.91
CA LEU A 120 7.74 1.52 12.08
C LEU A 120 6.68 2.33 12.84
N ARG A 121 6.78 2.40 14.17
CA ARG A 121 5.99 3.34 15.00
C ARG A 121 6.48 4.77 14.88
N LEU A 122 7.76 4.96 14.48
CA LEU A 122 8.44 6.27 14.45
C LEU A 122 8.27 6.89 13.06
N GLY A 123 7.70 6.62 12.11
CA GLY A 123 7.44 7.23 10.80
C GLY A 123 8.62 7.98 10.12
N GLY A 124 8.60 8.05 8.80
CA GLY A 124 9.43 8.94 7.98
C GLY A 124 10.93 8.88 8.22
N HIS A 125 11.54 10.03 8.54
CA HIS A 125 12.98 10.18 8.70
C HIS A 125 13.57 9.37 9.86
N TYR A 126 12.81 9.14 10.94
CA TYR A 126 13.28 8.33 12.06
C TYR A 126 13.52 6.87 11.69
N LEU A 127 12.71 6.33 10.79
CA LEU A 127 12.91 4.97 10.27
C LEU A 127 14.25 4.87 9.53
N ALA A 128 14.58 5.86 8.70
CA ALA A 128 15.86 5.90 7.98
C ALA A 128 17.04 5.91 8.96
N MET A 129 16.98 6.73 10.03
CA MET A 129 18.03 6.79 11.05
C MET A 129 18.22 5.45 11.76
N VAL A 130 17.13 4.77 12.15
CA VAL A 130 17.18 3.46 12.82
C VAL A 130 17.78 2.40 11.88
N THR A 131 17.41 2.41 10.60
CA THR A 131 17.98 1.44 9.63
C THR A 131 19.44 1.68 9.35
N ILE A 132 19.91 2.94 9.29
CA ILE A 132 21.35 3.29 9.19
C ILE A 132 22.09 2.81 10.44
N SER A 133 21.55 3.09 11.63
CA SER A 133 22.16 2.66 12.89
C SER A 133 22.31 1.14 12.98
N PHE A 134 21.27 0.41 12.57
CA PHE A 134 21.31 -1.06 12.52
C PHE A 134 22.37 -1.56 11.51
N GLN A 135 22.42 -0.96 10.31
CA GLN A 135 23.44 -1.27 9.30
C GLN A 135 24.86 -1.07 9.84
N THR A 136 25.10 0.08 10.46
CA THR A 136 26.42 0.42 11.03
C THR A 136 26.78 -0.50 12.20
N MET A 137 25.82 -0.76 13.09
CA MET A 137 26.02 -1.68 14.22
C MET A 137 26.41 -3.08 13.73
N LEU A 138 25.71 -3.61 12.73
CA LEU A 138 26.00 -4.95 12.22
C LEU A 138 27.37 -4.98 11.51
N SER A 139 27.71 -3.96 10.72
CA SER A 139 29.03 -3.84 10.10
C SER A 139 30.16 -3.82 11.15
N LEU A 140 30.00 -3.08 12.25
CA LEU A 140 30.94 -3.06 13.36
C LEU A 140 31.05 -4.43 14.07
N ILE A 141 29.94 -5.12 14.27
CA ILE A 141 29.93 -6.48 14.82
C ILE A 141 30.74 -7.42 13.93
N LEU A 142 30.47 -7.40 12.61
CA LEU A 142 31.17 -8.25 11.64
C LEU A 142 32.70 -7.97 11.61
N THR A 143 33.11 -6.72 11.77
CA THR A 143 34.51 -6.32 11.74
C THR A 143 35.25 -6.65 13.05
N ASN A 144 34.59 -6.46 14.22
CA ASN A 144 35.26 -6.54 15.50
C ASN A 144 35.09 -7.89 16.22
N TRP A 145 34.12 -8.71 15.87
CA TRP A 145 33.95 -10.03 16.48
C TRP A 145 34.82 -11.10 15.82
N VAL A 146 36.16 -10.89 15.88
CA VAL A 146 37.16 -11.71 15.20
C VAL A 146 37.01 -13.21 15.51
N ALA A 147 36.68 -13.56 16.76
CA ALA A 147 36.53 -14.96 17.18
C ALA A 147 35.46 -15.73 16.38
N LEU A 148 34.38 -15.07 15.89
CA LEU A 148 33.34 -15.70 15.12
C LEU A 148 33.48 -15.40 13.62
N THR A 149 33.57 -14.12 13.26
CA THR A 149 33.50 -13.62 11.88
C THR A 149 34.84 -13.61 11.16
N ARG A 150 35.93 -13.85 11.88
CA ARG A 150 37.33 -13.65 11.48
C ARG A 150 37.69 -12.17 11.19
N GLY A 151 36.79 -11.25 11.50
CA GLY A 151 37.04 -9.82 11.39
C GLY A 151 37.38 -9.38 9.96
N PRO A 152 38.37 -8.44 9.82
CA PRO A 152 38.77 -7.91 8.51
C PRO A 152 39.33 -8.96 7.55
N ASP A 153 39.91 -10.06 8.05
CA ASP A 153 40.49 -11.13 7.21
C ASP A 153 39.42 -11.87 6.40
N GLY A 154 38.17 -11.82 6.86
CA GLY A 154 37.04 -12.45 6.20
C GLY A 154 37.02 -13.99 6.26
N VAL A 155 36.08 -14.60 5.62
CA VAL A 155 35.89 -16.06 5.58
C VAL A 155 36.18 -16.59 4.18
N THR A 156 37.10 -17.53 4.09
CA THR A 156 37.53 -18.20 2.85
C THR A 156 36.99 -19.64 2.80
N ASN A 157 37.10 -20.28 1.64
CA ASN A 157 36.73 -21.68 1.41
C ASN A 157 35.26 -21.99 1.68
N ILE A 158 34.39 -21.07 1.37
CA ILE A 158 32.93 -21.25 1.48
C ILE A 158 32.50 -22.33 0.47
N LYS A 159 31.86 -23.39 0.99
CA LYS A 159 31.44 -24.52 0.16
C LYS A 159 30.16 -24.19 -0.62
N ARG A 160 30.15 -24.55 -1.89
CA ARG A 160 28.94 -24.49 -2.73
C ARG A 160 27.98 -25.63 -2.40
N PRO A 161 26.71 -25.55 -2.80
CA PRO A 161 25.78 -26.67 -2.64
C PRO A 161 26.26 -27.90 -3.39
N ALA A 162 26.17 -29.07 -2.75
CA ALA A 162 26.41 -30.36 -3.37
C ALA A 162 25.09 -30.91 -3.90
N LEU A 163 25.09 -31.41 -5.15
CA LEU A 163 23.99 -32.17 -5.75
C LEU A 163 24.34 -33.66 -5.66
N PHE A 164 23.53 -34.45 -5.00
CA PHE A 164 23.74 -35.91 -4.86
C PHE A 164 25.15 -36.35 -4.36
N GLY A 165 25.40 -36.21 -3.06
CA GLY A 165 26.65 -36.59 -2.43
C GLY A 165 27.71 -35.46 -2.46
N ASP A 166 28.95 -35.80 -2.82
CA ASP A 166 30.08 -34.84 -2.78
C ASP A 166 30.29 -34.05 -4.06
N TYR A 167 29.38 -34.13 -5.03
CA TYR A 167 29.47 -33.32 -6.27
C TYR A 167 29.02 -31.89 -6.03
N PHE A 168 30.00 -31.02 -5.77
CA PHE A 168 29.77 -29.58 -5.69
C PHE A 168 29.46 -29.00 -7.07
N LEU A 169 28.47 -28.08 -7.11
CA LEU A 169 28.13 -27.37 -8.33
C LEU A 169 29.33 -26.57 -8.85
N ASP A 170 29.68 -26.73 -10.10
CA ASP A 170 30.63 -25.86 -10.78
C ASP A 170 30.07 -24.43 -10.95
N SER A 171 30.88 -23.50 -11.41
CA SER A 171 30.50 -22.08 -11.51
C SER A 171 29.33 -21.85 -12.49
N GLY A 172 29.24 -22.63 -13.57
CA GLY A 172 28.16 -22.51 -14.57
C GLY A 172 26.81 -22.99 -14.01
N HIS A 173 26.79 -24.18 -13.41
CA HIS A 173 25.57 -24.72 -12.81
C HIS A 173 25.12 -23.88 -11.60
N TYR A 174 26.07 -23.31 -10.83
CA TYR A 174 25.74 -22.43 -9.73
C TYR A 174 25.11 -21.11 -10.23
N LEU A 175 25.64 -20.51 -11.31
CA LEU A 175 25.03 -19.34 -11.95
C LEU A 175 23.61 -19.66 -12.41
N ALA A 176 23.39 -20.82 -13.05
CA ALA A 176 22.06 -21.24 -13.47
C ALA A 176 21.08 -21.35 -12.29
N MET A 177 21.54 -21.86 -11.14
CA MET A 177 20.75 -21.89 -9.90
C MET A 177 20.42 -20.46 -9.41
N CYS A 178 21.38 -19.53 -9.42
CA CYS A 178 21.15 -18.14 -9.02
C CYS A 178 20.15 -17.44 -9.96
N ILE A 179 20.26 -17.66 -11.28
CA ILE A 179 19.32 -17.13 -12.26
C ILE A 179 17.92 -17.73 -12.07
N ALA A 180 17.81 -19.04 -11.84
CA ALA A 180 16.54 -19.68 -11.56
C ALA A 180 15.89 -19.13 -10.28
N ALA A 181 16.68 -18.92 -9.22
CA ALA A 181 16.23 -18.29 -8.00
C ALA A 181 15.76 -16.84 -8.24
N LEU A 182 16.49 -16.04 -9.04
CA LEU A 182 16.09 -14.67 -9.41
C LEU A 182 14.75 -14.65 -10.13
N PHE A 183 14.55 -15.52 -11.12
CA PHE A 183 13.26 -15.63 -11.82
C PHE A 183 12.14 -16.07 -10.88
N GLY A 184 12.39 -17.05 -10.00
CA GLY A 184 11.43 -17.49 -9.00
C GLY A 184 11.00 -16.36 -8.06
N VAL A 185 11.97 -15.63 -7.50
CA VAL A 185 11.73 -14.46 -6.63
C VAL A 185 11.04 -13.34 -7.39
N GLY A 186 11.51 -13.02 -8.59
CA GLY A 186 10.90 -12.00 -9.45
C GLY A 186 9.44 -12.29 -9.75
N PHE A 187 9.10 -13.56 -10.05
CA PHE A 187 7.71 -14.01 -10.24
C PHE A 187 6.88 -13.84 -8.96
N LEU A 188 7.42 -14.25 -7.80
CA LEU A 188 6.73 -14.10 -6.52
C LEU A 188 6.47 -12.64 -6.18
N VAL A 189 7.44 -11.74 -6.35
CA VAL A 189 7.29 -10.30 -6.11
C VAL A 189 6.30 -9.67 -7.10
N TRP A 190 6.34 -10.07 -8.37
CA TRP A 190 5.36 -9.62 -9.36
C TRP A 190 3.94 -10.10 -9.05
N HIS A 191 3.79 -11.35 -8.60
CA HIS A 191 2.49 -11.91 -8.22
C HIS A 191 1.97 -11.27 -6.93
N LEU A 192 2.86 -11.03 -5.94
CA LEU A 192 2.52 -10.36 -4.68
C LEU A 192 1.80 -9.04 -4.93
N ARG A 193 2.25 -8.24 -5.89
CA ARG A 193 1.61 -6.96 -6.25
C ARG A 193 0.12 -7.09 -6.56
N LYS A 194 -0.31 -8.22 -7.14
CA LYS A 194 -1.70 -8.50 -7.55
C LYS A 194 -2.55 -9.14 -6.45
N THR A 195 -1.95 -9.51 -5.34
CA THR A 195 -2.67 -10.09 -4.19
C THR A 195 -3.30 -9.01 -3.33
N ARG A 196 -4.19 -9.40 -2.41
CA ARG A 196 -4.74 -8.53 -1.37
C ARG A 196 -3.63 -7.81 -0.59
N LEU A 197 -2.57 -8.55 -0.19
CA LEU A 197 -1.45 -7.97 0.55
C LEU A 197 -0.71 -6.91 -0.29
N GLY A 198 -0.46 -7.17 -1.57
CA GLY A 198 0.20 -6.21 -2.46
C GLY A 198 -0.63 -4.95 -2.70
N ARG A 199 -1.96 -5.07 -2.85
CA ARG A 199 -2.86 -3.89 -2.92
C ARG A 199 -2.87 -3.12 -1.60
N ALA A 200 -2.91 -3.82 -0.47
CA ALA A 200 -2.80 -3.17 0.84
C ALA A 200 -1.49 -2.39 1.00
N MET A 201 -0.37 -2.96 0.56
CA MET A 201 0.94 -2.28 0.56
C MET A 201 0.91 -1.01 -0.29
N GLN A 202 0.39 -1.07 -1.51
CA GLN A 202 0.30 0.08 -2.42
C GLN A 202 -0.64 1.16 -1.85
N ALA A 203 -1.77 0.78 -1.26
CA ALA A 203 -2.69 1.70 -0.59
C ALA A 203 -2.01 2.44 0.58
N VAL A 204 -1.24 1.72 1.41
CA VAL A 204 -0.46 2.30 2.52
C VAL A 204 0.59 3.29 2.00
N ARG A 205 1.24 2.99 0.88
CA ARG A 205 2.21 3.87 0.25
C ARG A 205 1.59 5.18 -0.21
N ASP A 206 0.46 5.10 -0.93
CA ASP A 206 -0.18 6.26 -1.54
C ASP A 206 -0.85 7.15 -0.49
N ASN A 207 -1.58 6.54 0.46
CA ASN A 207 -2.22 7.28 1.56
C ASN A 207 -2.51 6.38 2.76
N GLU A 208 -1.67 6.48 3.78
CA GLU A 208 -1.78 5.65 4.98
C GLU A 208 -3.09 5.87 5.75
N LEU A 209 -3.57 7.14 5.84
CA LEU A 209 -4.83 7.45 6.54
C LEU A 209 -6.03 6.85 5.81
N ALA A 210 -6.10 7.01 4.48
CA ALA A 210 -7.16 6.41 3.68
C ALA A 210 -7.13 4.89 3.75
N ALA A 211 -5.96 4.26 3.68
CA ALA A 211 -5.79 2.82 3.84
C ALA A 211 -6.32 2.32 5.19
N GLY A 212 -6.02 3.05 6.28
CA GLY A 212 -6.50 2.73 7.63
C GLY A 212 -8.03 2.73 7.74
N VAL A 213 -8.70 3.76 7.24
CA VAL A 213 -10.18 3.86 7.33
C VAL A 213 -10.90 2.95 6.34
N THR A 214 -10.22 2.44 5.31
CA THR A 214 -10.77 1.42 4.41
C THR A 214 -10.62 -0.01 4.93
N GLY A 215 -9.98 -0.21 6.10
CA GLY A 215 -9.89 -1.51 6.77
C GLY A 215 -8.54 -2.19 6.69
N ILE A 216 -7.49 -1.50 6.23
CA ILE A 216 -6.13 -2.04 6.18
C ILE A 216 -5.41 -1.77 7.50
N ASN A 217 -4.85 -2.81 8.11
CA ASN A 217 -3.90 -2.66 9.20
C ASN A 217 -2.56 -2.13 8.66
N THR A 218 -2.39 -0.81 8.64
CA THR A 218 -1.24 -0.14 8.01
C THR A 218 0.08 -0.52 8.67
N TYR A 219 0.09 -0.59 10.00
CA TYR A 219 1.28 -1.00 10.77
C TYR A 219 1.68 -2.44 10.46
N GLY A 220 0.75 -3.40 10.54
CA GLY A 220 1.01 -4.80 10.23
C GLY A 220 1.48 -5.00 8.77
N THR A 221 0.89 -4.28 7.83
CA THR A 221 1.28 -4.32 6.41
C THR A 221 2.73 -3.86 6.21
N LYS A 222 3.15 -2.79 6.88
CA LYS A 222 4.54 -2.30 6.84
C LYS A 222 5.52 -3.29 7.45
N VAL A 223 5.18 -3.89 8.61
CA VAL A 223 6.03 -4.91 9.26
C VAL A 223 6.23 -6.11 8.34
N VAL A 224 5.17 -6.62 7.72
CA VAL A 224 5.26 -7.75 6.78
C VAL A 224 6.15 -7.40 5.58
N ALA A 225 6.00 -6.21 5.00
CA ALA A 225 6.83 -5.75 3.89
C ALA A 225 8.31 -5.69 4.28
N PHE A 226 8.61 -5.16 5.47
CA PHE A 226 9.98 -5.07 5.99
C PHE A 226 10.61 -6.44 6.23
N THR A 227 9.83 -7.37 6.78
CA THR A 227 10.25 -8.77 7.02
C THR A 227 10.52 -9.50 5.71
N LEU A 228 9.66 -9.32 4.68
CA LEU A 228 9.87 -9.89 3.35
C LEU A 228 11.12 -9.32 2.67
N SER A 229 11.38 -8.02 2.84
CA SER A 229 12.60 -7.39 2.33
C SER A 229 13.86 -8.00 2.95
N ALA A 230 13.86 -8.16 4.27
CA ALA A 230 14.96 -8.77 5.01
C ALA A 230 15.18 -10.24 4.61
N LEU A 231 14.09 -11.00 4.42
CA LEU A 231 14.14 -12.38 3.92
C LEU A 231 14.85 -12.45 2.57
N LEU A 232 14.47 -11.60 1.61
CA LEU A 232 15.09 -11.57 0.29
C LEU A 232 16.54 -11.05 0.34
N GLY A 233 16.83 -10.11 1.23
CA GLY A 233 18.20 -9.69 1.52
C GLY A 233 19.07 -10.85 1.98
N GLY A 234 18.62 -11.58 3.01
CA GLY A 234 19.33 -12.76 3.53
C GLY A 234 19.46 -13.88 2.49
N PHE A 235 18.43 -14.12 1.69
CA PHE A 235 18.47 -15.13 0.63
C PHE A 235 19.51 -14.76 -0.46
N GLY A 236 19.48 -13.53 -0.97
CA GLY A 236 20.47 -13.03 -1.93
C GLY A 236 21.90 -13.10 -1.38
N GLY A 237 22.09 -12.69 -0.11
CA GLY A 237 23.40 -12.72 0.57
C GLY A 237 23.95 -14.13 0.75
N GLY A 238 23.12 -15.08 1.13
CA GLY A 238 23.54 -16.48 1.26
C GLY A 238 23.95 -17.08 -0.09
N LEU A 239 23.24 -16.77 -1.17
CA LEU A 239 23.64 -17.17 -2.53
C LEU A 239 24.93 -16.46 -2.97
N PHE A 240 25.12 -15.19 -2.61
CA PHE A 240 26.35 -14.47 -2.90
C PHE A 240 27.57 -15.14 -2.30
N ALA A 241 27.53 -15.50 -1.01
CA ALA A 241 28.63 -16.15 -0.32
C ALA A 241 29.07 -17.45 -1.00
N GLY A 242 28.11 -18.30 -1.42
CA GLY A 242 28.43 -19.54 -2.14
C GLY A 242 29.02 -19.32 -3.53
N GLY A 243 28.69 -18.20 -4.19
CA GLY A 243 29.23 -17.85 -5.50
C GLY A 243 30.70 -17.45 -5.48
N PHE A 244 31.08 -16.63 -4.51
CA PHE A 244 32.42 -15.99 -4.45
C PHE A 244 33.44 -16.77 -3.63
N SER A 245 33.02 -17.76 -2.82
CA SER A 245 33.91 -18.55 -1.94
C SER A 245 34.77 -17.78 -0.93
N TYR A 246 34.61 -16.45 -0.90
CA TYR A 246 35.25 -15.51 0.03
C TYR A 246 34.33 -14.33 0.30
N ILE A 247 34.19 -13.95 1.56
CA ILE A 247 33.50 -12.73 1.98
C ILE A 247 34.28 -12.01 3.06
N SER A 248 34.21 -10.68 3.05
CA SER A 248 34.77 -9.81 4.09
C SER A 248 33.77 -8.75 4.53
N PRO A 249 33.89 -8.16 5.74
CA PRO A 249 32.97 -7.12 6.21
C PRO A 249 32.91 -5.90 5.29
N ASP A 250 33.97 -5.58 4.58
CA ASP A 250 34.06 -4.42 3.68
C ASP A 250 33.07 -4.48 2.51
N GLN A 251 32.59 -5.66 2.16
CA GLN A 251 31.57 -5.86 1.13
C GLN A 251 30.13 -5.54 1.60
N PHE A 252 29.93 -5.29 2.91
CA PHE A 252 28.61 -5.11 3.52
C PHE A 252 28.50 -3.79 4.28
N THR A 253 29.09 -2.74 3.74
CA THR A 253 29.09 -1.40 4.35
C THR A 253 27.77 -0.66 4.11
N PHE A 254 27.60 0.48 4.76
CA PHE A 254 26.50 1.40 4.49
C PHE A 254 26.49 1.87 3.02
N GLY A 255 27.68 2.03 2.40
CA GLY A 255 27.79 2.37 0.98
C GLY A 255 27.07 1.36 0.08
N GLU A 256 27.14 0.07 0.39
CA GLU A 256 26.45 -0.98 -0.36
C GLU A 256 24.91 -0.87 -0.25
N SER A 257 24.40 -0.48 0.92
CA SER A 257 22.95 -0.19 1.06
C SER A 257 22.50 0.97 0.18
N ILE A 258 23.33 2.00 0.00
CA ILE A 258 23.06 3.11 -0.94
C ILE A 258 23.06 2.61 -2.38
N VAL A 259 24.01 1.75 -2.75
CA VAL A 259 24.08 1.14 -4.10
C VAL A 259 22.80 0.33 -4.37
N PHE A 260 22.35 -0.50 -3.43
CA PHE A 260 21.08 -1.26 -3.55
C PHE A 260 19.88 -0.32 -3.72
N LEU A 261 19.82 0.76 -2.94
CA LEU A 261 18.76 1.77 -3.08
C LEU A 261 18.78 2.43 -4.46
N THR A 262 19.98 2.79 -4.95
CA THR A 262 20.18 3.40 -6.27
C THR A 262 19.72 2.47 -7.39
N MET A 263 20.01 1.16 -7.28
CA MET A 263 19.52 0.14 -8.23
C MET A 263 18.00 0.11 -8.36
N VAL A 264 17.28 0.20 -7.23
CA VAL A 264 15.81 0.27 -7.23
C VAL A 264 15.32 1.55 -7.88
N LEU A 265 15.90 2.70 -7.53
CA LEU A 265 15.46 4.00 -8.02
C LEU A 265 15.67 4.14 -9.53
N ILE A 266 16.86 3.77 -10.03
CA ILE A 266 17.18 3.80 -11.47
C ILE A 266 16.30 2.82 -12.25
N GLY A 267 16.11 1.62 -11.72
CA GLY A 267 15.28 0.61 -12.37
C GLY A 267 13.80 0.98 -12.43
N GLY A 268 13.33 1.69 -11.42
CA GLY A 268 11.93 2.01 -11.17
C GLY A 268 11.35 1.16 -10.04
N SER A 269 11.22 1.76 -8.87
CA SER A 269 10.87 1.09 -7.60
C SER A 269 9.55 0.31 -7.61
N ARG A 270 8.64 0.63 -8.54
CA ARG A 270 7.30 0.03 -8.63
C ARG A 270 7.25 -1.28 -9.42
N SER A 271 8.33 -1.63 -10.12
CA SER A 271 8.36 -2.79 -11.02
C SER A 271 9.50 -3.74 -10.69
N PRO A 272 9.23 -5.03 -10.46
CA PRO A 272 10.28 -6.03 -10.28
C PRO A 272 11.21 -6.14 -11.50
N LEU A 273 10.65 -6.02 -12.72
CA LEU A 273 11.44 -6.04 -13.95
C LEU A 273 12.34 -4.81 -14.02
N GLY A 274 11.82 -3.63 -13.69
CA GLY A 274 12.61 -2.41 -13.60
C GLY A 274 13.77 -2.56 -12.63
N THR A 275 13.52 -3.08 -11.44
CA THR A 275 14.55 -3.31 -10.42
C THR A 275 15.66 -4.25 -10.93
N VAL A 276 15.31 -5.35 -11.59
CA VAL A 276 16.31 -6.28 -12.18
C VAL A 276 17.13 -5.58 -13.27
N LEU A 277 16.48 -4.79 -14.14
CA LEU A 277 17.17 -4.00 -15.16
C LEU A 277 18.09 -2.94 -14.55
N GLY A 278 17.65 -2.22 -13.53
CA GLY A 278 18.47 -1.23 -12.81
C GLY A 278 19.68 -1.85 -12.14
N THR A 279 19.50 -3.03 -11.51
CA THR A 279 20.61 -3.80 -10.93
C THR A 279 21.59 -4.24 -12.01
N GLY A 280 21.11 -4.82 -13.10
CA GLY A 280 21.96 -5.23 -14.22
C GLY A 280 22.71 -4.05 -14.82
N LEU A 281 22.03 -2.92 -15.04
CA LEU A 281 22.69 -1.71 -15.56
C LEU A 281 23.80 -1.23 -14.64
N LEU A 282 23.56 -1.06 -13.33
CA LEU A 282 24.54 -0.53 -12.40
C LEU A 282 25.75 -1.46 -12.20
N ILE A 283 25.58 -2.77 -12.36
CA ILE A 283 26.71 -3.72 -12.28
C ILE A 283 27.48 -3.77 -13.60
N LEU A 284 26.80 -3.69 -14.74
CA LEU A 284 27.44 -3.79 -16.05
C LEU A 284 28.00 -2.45 -16.56
N LEU A 285 27.42 -1.33 -16.13
CA LEU A 285 27.82 0.01 -16.62
C LEU A 285 29.29 0.35 -16.34
N PRO A 286 29.85 0.11 -15.12
CA PRO A 286 31.27 0.33 -14.87
C PRO A 286 32.17 -0.48 -15.80
N GLU A 287 31.75 -1.71 -16.13
CA GLU A 287 32.50 -2.58 -17.03
C GLU A 287 32.49 -2.07 -18.47
N TRP A 288 31.32 -1.64 -18.95
CA TRP A 288 31.20 -1.03 -20.28
C TRP A 288 31.97 0.28 -20.40
N LEU A 289 32.09 1.05 -19.29
CA LEU A 289 32.85 2.31 -19.28
C LEU A 289 34.35 2.11 -18.99
N ARG A 290 34.80 0.89 -18.75
CA ARG A 290 36.21 0.58 -18.39
C ARG A 290 37.23 1.09 -19.43
N PHE A 291 36.81 1.20 -20.70
CA PHE A 291 37.67 1.79 -21.74
C PHE A 291 38.00 3.27 -21.48
N LEU A 292 37.21 3.99 -20.68
CA LEU A 292 37.46 5.40 -20.31
C LEU A 292 38.55 5.57 -19.22
N LYS A 293 39.17 4.47 -18.77
CA LYS A 293 40.24 4.47 -17.78
C LYS A 293 39.94 5.34 -16.54
N ASN A 294 40.66 6.42 -16.32
CA ASN A 294 40.61 7.24 -15.11
C ASN A 294 39.29 8.09 -14.97
N VAL A 295 38.51 8.22 -16.04
CA VAL A 295 37.31 9.08 -16.07
C VAL A 295 36.03 8.29 -15.88
N TYR A 296 36.08 6.94 -15.91
CA TYR A 296 34.88 6.10 -15.89
C TYR A 296 33.99 6.32 -14.67
N LEU A 297 34.54 6.56 -13.47
CA LEU A 297 33.79 6.84 -12.25
C LEU A 297 33.00 8.15 -12.33
N ALA A 298 33.59 9.19 -12.93
CA ALA A 298 32.90 10.47 -13.11
C ALA A 298 31.76 10.34 -14.14
N VAL A 299 32.00 9.61 -15.23
CA VAL A 299 30.99 9.34 -16.25
C VAL A 299 29.86 8.46 -15.68
N TYR A 300 30.21 7.43 -14.91
CA TYR A 300 29.24 6.59 -14.20
C TYR A 300 28.35 7.42 -13.26
N GLY A 301 28.96 8.22 -12.36
CA GLY A 301 28.21 9.09 -11.46
C GLY A 301 27.33 10.10 -12.20
N GLY A 302 27.86 10.71 -13.27
CA GLY A 302 27.10 11.60 -14.15
C GLY A 302 25.92 10.90 -14.82
N ALA A 303 26.10 9.68 -15.33
CA ALA A 303 25.03 8.89 -15.93
C ALA A 303 23.92 8.55 -14.92
N VAL A 304 24.29 8.16 -13.70
CA VAL A 304 23.35 7.91 -12.60
C VAL A 304 22.52 9.16 -12.28
N ILE A 305 23.17 10.32 -12.14
CA ILE A 305 22.49 11.60 -11.88
C ILE A 305 21.54 11.95 -13.04
N LEU A 306 21.98 11.83 -14.29
CA LEU A 306 21.14 12.10 -15.47
C LEU A 306 19.91 11.21 -15.49
N ILE A 307 20.05 9.90 -15.26
CA ILE A 307 18.92 8.97 -15.19
C ILE A 307 17.94 9.40 -14.10
N MET A 308 18.42 9.74 -12.90
CA MET A 308 17.56 10.15 -11.78
C MET A 308 16.82 11.47 -12.05
N VAL A 309 17.45 12.42 -12.76
CA VAL A 309 16.83 13.72 -13.07
C VAL A 309 15.81 13.62 -14.20
N PHE A 310 16.15 12.89 -15.28
CA PHE A 310 15.30 12.80 -16.47
C PHE A 310 14.29 11.67 -16.46
N MET A 311 14.48 10.67 -15.58
CA MET A 311 13.61 9.50 -15.46
C MET A 311 13.17 9.31 -13.99
N PRO A 312 12.31 10.16 -13.43
CA PRO A 312 11.93 10.12 -12.01
C PRO A 312 11.21 8.82 -11.63
N ASP A 313 10.52 8.17 -12.57
CA ASP A 313 9.91 6.85 -12.40
C ASP A 313 10.84 5.69 -12.79
N GLY A 314 12.13 5.97 -13.01
CA GLY A 314 13.14 5.03 -13.45
C GLY A 314 12.98 4.57 -14.89
N ILE A 315 13.88 3.69 -15.33
CA ILE A 315 13.91 3.16 -16.71
C ILE A 315 12.58 2.49 -17.07
N TRP A 316 12.02 1.70 -16.17
CA TRP A 316 10.76 1.00 -16.40
C TRP A 316 9.57 1.94 -16.54
N GLY A 317 9.54 3.02 -15.75
CA GLY A 317 8.53 4.08 -15.87
C GLY A 317 8.56 4.73 -17.25
N PHE A 318 9.73 5.04 -17.75
CA PHE A 318 9.91 5.59 -19.09
C PHE A 318 9.44 4.61 -20.18
N VAL A 319 9.83 3.33 -20.08
CA VAL A 319 9.42 2.29 -21.04
C VAL A 319 7.89 2.13 -21.05
N THR A 320 7.26 2.09 -19.88
CA THR A 320 5.80 1.95 -19.78
C THR A 320 5.06 3.19 -20.28
N ALA A 321 5.55 4.39 -20.01
CA ALA A 321 4.98 5.63 -20.52
C ALA A 321 5.02 5.68 -22.05
N LEU A 322 6.16 5.30 -22.65
CA LEU A 322 6.31 5.20 -24.11
C LEU A 322 5.37 4.14 -24.70
N TRP A 323 5.25 2.97 -24.05
CA TRP A 323 4.34 1.90 -24.47
C TRP A 323 2.88 2.34 -24.47
N HIS A 324 2.43 3.01 -23.39
CA HIS A 324 1.05 3.53 -23.31
C HIS A 324 0.75 4.63 -24.33
N LYS A 325 1.76 5.43 -24.67
CA LYS A 325 1.62 6.43 -25.74
C LYS A 325 1.41 5.78 -27.11
N LEU A 326 2.08 4.65 -27.36
CA LEU A 326 1.97 3.89 -28.63
C LEU A 326 0.71 3.00 -28.67
N ASN A 327 0.25 2.52 -27.51
CA ASN A 327 -0.88 1.62 -27.36
C ASN A 327 -1.85 2.16 -26.30
N PRO A 328 -2.69 3.15 -26.64
CA PRO A 328 -3.66 3.70 -25.70
C PRO A 328 -4.62 2.59 -25.22
N PRO A 329 -4.98 2.56 -23.92
CA PRO A 329 -5.89 1.57 -23.38
C PRO A 329 -7.26 1.65 -24.08
N THR A 330 -7.79 0.52 -24.49
CA THR A 330 -9.15 0.41 -25.03
C THR A 330 -10.16 0.54 -23.91
N ARG A 331 -11.28 1.25 -24.14
CA ARG A 331 -12.37 1.35 -23.19
C ARG A 331 -12.93 -0.05 -22.88
N PHE A 332 -13.16 -0.28 -21.60
CA PHE A 332 -13.78 -1.52 -21.12
C PHE A 332 -15.31 -1.43 -21.36
N THR A 333 -15.87 -2.41 -22.04
CA THR A 333 -17.32 -2.51 -22.18
C THR A 333 -17.80 -3.56 -21.17
N PRO A 334 -18.43 -3.15 -20.07
CA PRO A 334 -18.94 -4.10 -19.10
C PRO A 334 -20.09 -4.91 -19.71
N GLY A 335 -20.08 -6.24 -19.48
CA GLY A 335 -21.25 -7.08 -19.72
C GLY A 335 -22.36 -6.76 -18.71
N ALA A 336 -23.43 -7.55 -18.68
CA ALA A 336 -24.50 -7.39 -17.68
C ALA A 336 -23.92 -7.47 -16.25
N ILE A 337 -24.02 -6.38 -15.50
CA ILE A 337 -23.55 -6.27 -14.11
C ILE A 337 -24.74 -6.57 -13.19
N ALA A 338 -24.55 -7.48 -12.24
CA ALA A 338 -25.53 -7.72 -11.19
C ALA A 338 -25.63 -6.50 -10.26
N PRO A 339 -26.82 -6.13 -9.77
CA PRO A 339 -26.97 -5.00 -8.86
C PRO A 339 -26.13 -5.20 -7.60
N LEU A 340 -25.62 -4.10 -7.06
CA LEU A 340 -24.83 -4.12 -5.81
C LEU A 340 -25.71 -4.67 -4.68
N PRO A 341 -25.32 -5.76 -4.01
CA PRO A 341 -26.08 -6.27 -2.88
C PRO A 341 -25.88 -5.36 -1.66
N LEU A 342 -26.55 -4.23 -1.64
CA LEU A 342 -26.71 -3.40 -0.45
C LEU A 342 -27.83 -4.01 0.40
N THR A 343 -27.69 -5.28 0.78
CA THR A 343 -28.61 -5.96 1.68
C THR A 343 -28.31 -5.55 3.12
N HIS A 344 -28.60 -4.31 3.46
CA HIS A 344 -29.11 -4.11 4.79
C HIS A 344 -30.60 -4.50 4.68
N GLU A 345 -31.05 -5.52 5.46
CA GLU A 345 -32.47 -5.68 5.68
C GLU A 345 -32.99 -4.26 5.89
N VAL A 346 -33.97 -3.86 5.07
CA VAL A 346 -34.74 -2.64 5.31
C VAL A 346 -35.46 -2.94 6.63
N ALA A 347 -34.68 -2.94 7.72
CA ALA A 347 -35.18 -2.97 9.06
C ALA A 347 -36.12 -1.76 9.08
N ARG A 348 -37.41 -2.05 9.21
CA ARG A 348 -38.45 -1.04 9.39
C ARG A 348 -37.85 0.00 10.32
N ALA A 349 -38.11 1.27 10.04
CA ALA A 349 -37.65 2.39 10.88
C ALA A 349 -38.25 2.22 12.28
N ASP A 350 -37.66 1.35 13.10
CA ASP A 350 -38.07 1.06 14.48
C ASP A 350 -37.44 2.04 15.48
N GLY A 351 -36.76 3.10 14.96
CA GLY A 351 -36.07 4.09 15.78
C GLY A 351 -34.78 3.58 16.44
N SER A 352 -34.32 2.40 16.06
CA SER A 352 -33.05 1.88 16.61
C SER A 352 -31.85 2.73 16.15
N LEU A 353 -30.93 2.96 17.07
CA LEU A 353 -29.73 3.74 16.81
C LEU A 353 -28.64 2.87 16.17
N ILE A 354 -27.95 3.40 15.16
CA ILE A 354 -26.73 2.79 14.61
C ILE A 354 -25.50 3.34 15.30
N LEU A 355 -25.51 4.63 15.64
CA LEU A 355 -24.40 5.31 16.33
C LEU A 355 -24.94 6.01 17.56
N ARG A 356 -24.29 5.76 18.70
CA ARG A 356 -24.50 6.49 19.94
C ARG A 356 -23.18 7.03 20.44
N VAL A 357 -23.14 8.29 20.72
CA VAL A 357 -21.97 9.01 21.26
C VAL A 357 -22.40 9.67 22.54
N THR A 358 -21.67 9.41 23.63
CA THR A 358 -22.02 9.93 24.96
C THR A 358 -20.88 10.72 25.54
N SER A 359 -21.14 12.00 25.86
CA SER A 359 -20.23 12.95 26.50
C SER A 359 -18.83 12.96 25.89
N LEU A 360 -18.76 12.92 24.54
CA LEU A 360 -17.51 12.78 23.80
C LEU A 360 -16.71 14.08 23.86
N SER A 361 -15.44 13.95 24.28
CA SER A 361 -14.52 15.09 24.33
C SER A 361 -13.22 14.77 23.63
N LYS A 362 -12.67 15.77 22.91
CA LYS A 362 -11.33 15.74 22.32
C LYS A 362 -10.61 17.04 22.52
N HIS A 363 -9.54 16.98 23.30
CA HIS A 363 -8.69 18.13 23.62
C HIS A 363 -7.32 17.95 22.96
N PHE A 364 -6.77 19.04 22.44
CA PHE A 364 -5.41 19.14 21.93
C PHE A 364 -4.65 20.18 22.77
N GLY A 365 -3.93 19.72 23.80
CA GLY A 365 -3.37 20.61 24.79
C GLY A 365 -4.46 21.41 25.48
N GLY A 366 -4.41 22.73 25.42
CA GLY A 366 -5.43 23.63 25.99
C GLY A 366 -6.68 23.83 25.14
N LEU A 367 -6.66 23.39 23.87
CA LEU A 367 -7.80 23.57 22.94
C LEU A 367 -8.81 22.43 23.11
N LYS A 368 -10.03 22.77 23.49
CA LYS A 368 -11.18 21.85 23.53
C LYS A 368 -11.87 21.84 22.16
N ALA A 369 -11.39 20.99 21.25
CA ALA A 369 -11.92 20.93 19.88
C ALA A 369 -13.29 20.24 19.80
N VAL A 370 -13.58 19.31 20.72
CA VAL A 370 -14.88 18.69 21.00
C VAL A 370 -15.03 18.63 22.52
N ASP A 371 -16.13 19.09 23.08
CA ASP A 371 -16.36 19.22 24.52
C ASP A 371 -17.76 18.71 24.88
N GLU A 372 -17.83 17.54 25.49
CA GLU A 372 -19.05 16.88 25.99
C GLU A 372 -20.18 16.75 24.95
N VAL A 373 -19.84 16.30 23.73
CA VAL A 373 -20.82 16.16 22.65
C VAL A 373 -21.56 14.83 22.76
N ASP A 374 -22.88 14.91 22.78
CA ASP A 374 -23.80 13.76 22.61
C ASP A 374 -24.35 13.75 21.18
N LEU A 375 -24.31 12.59 20.51
CA LEU A 375 -24.81 12.38 19.17
C LEU A 375 -25.49 11.02 19.06
N ALA A 376 -26.70 11.00 18.52
CA ALA A 376 -27.46 9.77 18.23
C ALA A 376 -27.87 9.78 16.76
N VAL A 377 -27.49 8.73 16.01
CA VAL A 377 -27.87 8.57 14.60
C VAL A 377 -28.77 7.35 14.48
N ALA A 378 -29.98 7.56 13.98
CA ALA A 378 -30.95 6.50 13.73
C ALA A 378 -30.59 5.72 12.46
N ARG A 379 -30.98 4.43 12.41
CA ARG A 379 -30.81 3.60 11.22
C ARG A 379 -31.63 4.12 10.06
N ASN A 380 -31.12 3.94 8.83
CA ASN A 380 -31.77 4.29 7.59
C ASN A 380 -32.12 5.78 7.45
N THR A 381 -31.38 6.65 8.14
CA THR A 381 -31.54 8.11 8.07
C THR A 381 -30.28 8.77 7.52
N VAL A 382 -30.47 9.97 7.01
CA VAL A 382 -29.38 10.91 6.70
C VAL A 382 -29.28 11.92 7.85
N HIS A 383 -28.22 11.86 8.62
CA HIS A 383 -27.95 12.77 9.72
C HIS A 383 -26.90 13.79 9.30
N ALA A 384 -27.25 15.05 9.28
CA ALA A 384 -26.32 16.14 8.96
C ALA A 384 -25.68 16.71 10.22
N LEU A 385 -24.37 16.98 10.15
CA LEU A 385 -23.60 17.68 11.18
C LEU A 385 -23.13 19.01 10.60
N ILE A 386 -23.72 20.09 11.06
CA ILE A 386 -23.44 21.44 10.57
C ILE A 386 -22.84 22.33 11.65
N GLY A 387 -22.39 23.53 11.28
CA GLY A 387 -21.83 24.53 12.18
C GLY A 387 -20.77 25.38 11.48
N PRO A 388 -20.37 26.52 12.04
CA PRO A 388 -19.37 27.40 11.47
C PRO A 388 -17.98 26.74 11.38
N ASN A 389 -17.08 27.39 10.64
CA ASN A 389 -15.70 26.93 10.54
C ASN A 389 -15.03 26.94 11.93
N GLY A 390 -14.28 25.88 12.25
CA GLY A 390 -13.66 25.73 13.56
C GLY A 390 -14.58 25.21 14.67
N SER A 391 -15.85 24.88 14.39
CA SER A 391 -16.79 24.36 15.40
C SER A 391 -16.51 22.92 15.88
N GLY A 392 -15.50 22.22 15.30
CA GLY A 392 -15.11 20.86 15.73
C GLY A 392 -15.66 19.72 14.89
N LYS A 393 -16.42 19.95 13.80
CA LYS A 393 -17.04 18.91 12.94
C LYS A 393 -16.06 17.86 12.43
N THR A 394 -15.01 18.29 11.74
CA THR A 394 -13.98 17.39 11.20
C THR A 394 -13.23 16.66 12.31
N THR A 395 -13.02 17.33 13.47
CA THR A 395 -12.43 16.67 14.66
C THR A 395 -13.34 15.58 15.17
N LEU A 396 -14.65 15.82 15.28
CA LEU A 396 -15.62 14.81 15.68
C LEU A 396 -15.60 13.62 14.71
N LEU A 397 -15.64 13.85 13.38
CA LEU A 397 -15.52 12.77 12.40
C LEU A 397 -14.21 11.99 12.53
N ASN A 398 -13.08 12.66 12.79
CA ASN A 398 -11.79 12.02 13.00
C ASN A 398 -11.81 11.14 14.26
N VAL A 399 -12.48 11.56 15.31
CA VAL A 399 -12.67 10.75 16.52
C VAL A 399 -13.62 9.57 16.24
N LEU A 400 -14.74 9.78 15.54
CA LEU A 400 -15.69 8.72 15.16
C LEU A 400 -15.06 7.65 14.27
N SER A 401 -14.15 8.00 13.38
CA SER A 401 -13.45 7.05 12.51
C SER A 401 -12.18 6.44 13.14
N GLY A 402 -11.80 6.84 14.36
CA GLY A 402 -10.65 6.30 15.09
C GLY A 402 -9.30 6.88 14.68
N ILE A 403 -9.28 7.94 13.85
CA ILE A 403 -8.04 8.65 13.50
C ILE A 403 -7.48 9.36 14.75
N TYR A 404 -8.37 9.93 15.57
CA TYR A 404 -8.02 10.48 16.87
C TYR A 404 -8.70 9.68 17.99
N TRP A 405 -7.96 9.45 19.05
CA TRP A 405 -8.51 8.89 20.28
C TRP A 405 -9.26 9.98 21.04
N PRO A 406 -10.46 9.70 21.57
CA PRO A 406 -11.16 10.66 22.44
C PRO A 406 -10.36 10.87 23.73
N THR A 407 -10.52 12.06 24.31
CA THR A 407 -10.00 12.37 25.65
C THR A 407 -10.90 11.78 26.72
N ALA A 408 -12.23 11.87 26.49
CA ALA A 408 -13.26 11.32 27.37
C ALA A 408 -14.50 10.94 26.54
N GLY A 409 -15.43 10.19 27.13
CA GLY A 409 -16.67 9.76 26.51
C GLY A 409 -16.59 8.39 25.84
N CYS A 410 -17.71 7.94 25.29
CA CYS A 410 -17.90 6.62 24.69
C CYS A 410 -18.53 6.72 23.30
N ILE A 411 -18.16 5.79 22.41
CA ILE A 411 -18.70 5.66 21.06
C ILE A 411 -19.18 4.22 20.86
N GLU A 412 -20.47 4.06 20.64
CA GLU A 412 -21.08 2.77 20.32
C GLU A 412 -21.54 2.78 18.84
N LEU A 413 -21.11 1.79 18.08
CA LEU A 413 -21.54 1.53 16.70
C LEU A 413 -22.24 0.17 16.65
N ASP A 414 -23.49 0.15 16.26
CA ASP A 414 -24.30 -1.07 16.17
C ASP A 414 -24.28 -1.87 17.49
N ASN A 415 -24.47 -1.18 18.62
CA ASN A 415 -24.41 -1.70 19.99
C ASN A 415 -23.04 -2.29 20.42
N HIS A 416 -21.98 -1.98 19.71
CA HIS A 416 -20.62 -2.37 20.07
C HIS A 416 -19.80 -1.15 20.47
N ASP A 417 -19.08 -1.20 21.59
CA ASP A 417 -18.14 -0.16 21.97
C ASP A 417 -16.94 -0.16 21.00
N VAL A 418 -16.80 0.95 20.26
CA VAL A 418 -15.70 1.16 19.32
C VAL A 418 -14.74 2.25 19.77
N THR A 419 -14.87 2.73 21.01
CA THR A 419 -14.15 3.91 21.55
C THR A 419 -12.64 3.78 21.42
N ARG A 420 -12.09 2.59 21.69
CA ARG A 420 -10.65 2.30 21.66
C ARG A 420 -10.19 1.50 20.43
N LEU A 421 -11.05 1.31 19.43
CA LEU A 421 -10.69 0.58 18.24
C LEU A 421 -9.91 1.47 17.25
N GLN A 422 -8.92 0.87 16.59
CA GLN A 422 -8.18 1.48 15.49
C GLN A 422 -9.07 1.70 14.26
N PRO A 423 -8.72 2.62 13.32
CA PRO A 423 -9.56 2.89 12.14
C PRO A 423 -9.94 1.64 11.34
N TYR A 424 -8.98 0.74 11.07
CA TYR A 424 -9.25 -0.48 10.32
C TYR A 424 -10.20 -1.45 11.03
N GLN A 425 -10.21 -1.45 12.36
CA GLN A 425 -11.12 -2.27 13.16
C GLN A 425 -12.55 -1.69 13.11
N ARG A 426 -12.70 -0.35 13.21
CA ARG A 426 -14.01 0.32 13.05
C ARG A 426 -14.58 0.11 11.65
N ALA A 427 -13.72 0.15 10.63
CA ALA A 427 -14.11 -0.23 9.28
C ALA A 427 -14.65 -1.67 9.22
N GLY A 428 -14.03 -2.61 9.95
CA GLY A 428 -14.51 -3.99 10.11
C GLY A 428 -15.87 -4.11 10.81
N CYS A 429 -16.22 -3.15 11.69
CA CYS A 429 -17.55 -3.06 12.33
C CYS A 429 -18.63 -2.45 11.41
N GLY A 430 -18.28 -2.04 10.20
CA GLY A 430 -19.24 -1.48 9.23
C GLY A 430 -19.22 0.04 9.12
N LEU A 431 -18.19 0.72 9.56
CA LEU A 431 -18.01 2.15 9.35
C LEU A 431 -17.35 2.39 7.98
N GLY A 432 -17.99 3.16 7.11
CA GLY A 432 -17.40 3.69 5.87
C GLY A 432 -17.08 5.18 6.04
N ARG A 433 -16.04 5.68 5.41
CA ARG A 433 -15.70 7.11 5.45
C ARG A 433 -15.11 7.62 4.14
N THR A 434 -15.49 8.84 3.75
CA THR A 434 -14.79 9.67 2.77
C THR A 434 -14.07 10.82 3.46
N PHE A 435 -13.23 11.56 2.73
CA PHE A 435 -12.47 12.71 3.24
C PHE A 435 -12.88 13.99 2.51
N GLN A 436 -12.72 15.14 3.16
CA GLN A 436 -12.93 16.45 2.56
C GLN A 436 -12.08 16.62 1.29
N ASN A 437 -10.76 16.43 1.40
CA ASN A 437 -9.87 16.30 0.25
C ASN A 437 -9.86 14.85 -0.22
N ILE A 438 -10.13 14.62 -1.49
CA ILE A 438 -10.17 13.29 -2.09
C ILE A 438 -8.84 12.56 -1.83
N ARG A 439 -8.95 11.35 -1.25
CA ARG A 439 -7.80 10.49 -0.92
C ARG A 439 -7.91 9.16 -1.65
N LEU A 440 -7.72 9.21 -2.97
CA LEU A 440 -7.61 8.02 -3.79
C LEU A 440 -6.15 7.55 -3.85
N PHE A 441 -5.97 6.27 -4.20
CA PHE A 441 -4.66 5.68 -4.41
C PHE A 441 -4.25 5.94 -5.86
N GLY A 442 -3.40 6.96 -6.06
CA GLY A 442 -3.09 7.53 -7.38
C GLY A 442 -2.39 6.57 -8.33
N ASP A 443 -1.65 5.61 -7.78
CA ASP A 443 -0.90 4.61 -8.55
C ASP A 443 -1.74 3.37 -8.91
N MET A 444 -3.00 3.33 -8.49
CA MET A 444 -3.94 2.24 -8.75
C MET A 444 -4.95 2.61 -9.83
N SER A 445 -5.47 1.59 -10.51
CA SER A 445 -6.65 1.73 -11.36
C SER A 445 -7.91 2.03 -10.53
N ILE A 446 -8.99 2.46 -11.19
CA ILE A 446 -10.29 2.70 -10.53
C ILE A 446 -10.78 1.43 -9.84
N ILE A 447 -10.73 0.28 -10.53
CA ILE A 447 -11.17 -1.00 -9.97
C ILE A 447 -10.32 -1.42 -8.77
N ASP A 448 -8.99 -1.21 -8.80
CA ASP A 448 -8.11 -1.55 -7.68
C ASP A 448 -8.38 -0.66 -6.46
N ASN A 449 -8.67 0.63 -6.66
CA ASN A 449 -9.08 1.54 -5.59
C ASN A 449 -10.34 1.03 -4.87
N VAL A 450 -11.35 0.62 -5.62
CA VAL A 450 -12.62 0.12 -5.06
C VAL A 450 -12.43 -1.26 -4.45
N MET A 451 -11.55 -2.10 -5.04
CA MET A 451 -11.21 -3.44 -4.53
C MET A 451 -10.60 -3.38 -3.13
N VAL A 452 -9.76 -2.37 -2.85
CA VAL A 452 -9.23 -2.14 -1.49
C VAL A 452 -10.35 -1.98 -0.45
N GLY A 453 -11.43 -1.27 -0.80
CA GLY A 453 -12.59 -1.11 0.07
C GLY A 453 -13.36 -2.41 0.32
N ALA A 454 -13.43 -3.28 -0.68
CA ALA A 454 -14.11 -4.57 -0.60
C ALA A 454 -13.34 -5.65 0.18
N GLU A 455 -12.02 -5.51 0.32
CA GLU A 455 -11.13 -6.50 0.95
C GLU A 455 -11.00 -6.35 2.47
N ARG A 456 -12.05 -5.91 3.17
CA ARG A 456 -12.04 -5.78 4.65
C ARG A 456 -11.90 -7.14 5.36
N PRO A 457 -11.28 -7.20 6.56
CA PRO A 457 -11.04 -8.46 7.27
C PRO A 457 -12.29 -9.30 7.54
N ASN A 458 -13.42 -8.67 7.85
CA ASN A 458 -14.68 -9.34 8.20
C ASN A 458 -15.69 -9.38 7.05
N HIS A 459 -15.32 -8.88 5.88
CA HIS A 459 -16.19 -8.91 4.72
C HIS A 459 -15.85 -10.12 3.85
N VAL A 460 -16.56 -11.21 4.08
CA VAL A 460 -16.49 -12.40 3.23
C VAL A 460 -17.42 -12.17 2.05
N VAL A 461 -16.90 -11.59 0.97
CA VAL A 461 -17.55 -11.78 -0.33
C VAL A 461 -17.39 -13.27 -0.64
N ALA A 462 -18.48 -14.02 -0.46
CA ALA A 462 -18.49 -15.46 -0.63
C ALA A 462 -17.95 -15.83 -2.02
N GLY A 463 -16.84 -16.56 -2.05
CA GLY A 463 -16.32 -17.16 -3.27
C GLY A 463 -15.14 -16.42 -3.90
N HIS A 464 -14.42 -17.12 -4.67
CA HIS A 464 -13.26 -16.85 -5.52
C HIS A 464 -13.10 -15.41 -6.02
N ALA A 465 -11.90 -15.03 -6.44
CA ALA A 465 -11.55 -13.72 -7.02
C ALA A 465 -12.57 -13.14 -8.02
N ALA A 466 -13.28 -13.98 -8.75
CA ALA A 466 -14.36 -13.59 -9.66
C ALA A 466 -15.58 -12.98 -8.94
N GLY A 467 -15.89 -13.42 -7.71
CA GLY A 467 -16.96 -12.84 -6.90
C GLY A 467 -16.64 -11.43 -6.44
N LEU A 468 -15.39 -11.23 -6.00
CA LEU A 468 -14.89 -9.92 -5.58
C LEU A 468 -14.91 -8.91 -6.73
N ILE A 469 -14.45 -9.30 -7.92
CA ILE A 469 -14.48 -8.43 -9.11
C ILE A 469 -15.92 -8.05 -9.47
N ARG A 470 -16.87 -8.98 -9.44
CA ARG A 470 -18.28 -8.70 -9.70
C ARG A 470 -18.88 -7.71 -8.70
N HIS A 471 -18.56 -7.88 -7.40
CA HIS A 471 -19.01 -6.96 -6.35
C HIS A 471 -18.44 -5.55 -6.54
N VAL A 472 -17.17 -5.44 -6.88
CA VAL A 472 -16.50 -4.15 -7.15
C VAL A 472 -17.08 -3.48 -8.40
N LEU A 473 -17.32 -4.25 -9.48
CA LEU A 473 -17.96 -3.71 -10.68
C LEU A 473 -19.40 -3.25 -10.40
N ALA A 474 -20.15 -3.95 -9.54
CA ALA A 474 -21.47 -3.52 -9.11
C ALA A 474 -21.43 -2.20 -8.32
N ALA A 475 -20.42 -2.00 -7.47
CA ALA A 475 -20.22 -0.74 -6.76
C ALA A 475 -19.86 0.42 -7.72
N LEU A 476 -19.06 0.14 -8.75
CA LEU A 476 -18.74 1.12 -9.79
C LEU A 476 -19.93 1.43 -10.70
N ASP A 477 -20.73 0.44 -11.03
CA ASP A 477 -21.97 0.62 -11.81
C ASP A 477 -22.99 1.47 -11.06
N PHE A 478 -23.11 1.26 -9.75
CA PHE A 478 -24.00 2.05 -8.89
C PHE A 478 -23.70 3.55 -8.93
N VAL A 479 -22.42 3.93 -9.09
CA VAL A 479 -21.98 5.33 -9.23
C VAL A 479 -21.77 5.76 -10.69
N GLY A 480 -22.04 4.88 -11.68
CA GLY A 480 -21.96 5.19 -13.12
C GLY A 480 -20.55 5.20 -13.70
N LEU A 481 -19.60 4.43 -13.13
CA LEU A 481 -18.20 4.40 -13.56
C LEU A 481 -17.69 3.01 -13.95
N ALA A 482 -18.58 2.05 -14.22
CA ALA A 482 -18.19 0.68 -14.53
C ALA A 482 -17.42 0.55 -15.85
N ASP A 483 -17.73 1.36 -16.85
CA ASP A 483 -17.06 1.41 -18.16
C ASP A 483 -15.60 1.91 -18.07
N ARG A 484 -15.29 2.66 -17.03
CA ARG A 484 -13.97 3.25 -16.76
C ARG A 484 -13.13 2.46 -15.73
N ALA A 485 -13.58 1.28 -15.33
CA ALA A 485 -13.01 0.50 -14.22
C ALA A 485 -11.48 0.30 -14.29
N TYR A 486 -10.92 0.14 -15.48
CA TYR A 486 -9.48 -0.13 -15.67
C TYR A 486 -8.66 1.12 -16.02
N GLU A 487 -9.27 2.31 -16.02
CA GLU A 487 -8.53 3.56 -16.22
C GLU A 487 -7.73 3.92 -14.96
N ALA A 488 -6.69 4.76 -15.15
CA ALA A 488 -5.96 5.34 -14.04
C ALA A 488 -6.83 6.39 -13.34
N VAL A 489 -6.83 6.41 -12.02
CA VAL A 489 -7.63 7.38 -11.23
C VAL A 489 -7.27 8.83 -11.56
N GLY A 490 -6.00 9.11 -11.86
CA GLY A 490 -5.53 10.45 -12.20
C GLY A 490 -6.09 11.02 -13.52
N SER A 491 -6.71 10.19 -14.37
CA SER A 491 -7.35 10.64 -15.62
C SER A 491 -8.77 11.20 -15.40
N LEU A 492 -9.33 11.04 -14.20
CA LEU A 492 -10.69 11.44 -13.88
C LEU A 492 -10.80 12.92 -13.53
N SER A 493 -11.96 13.54 -13.87
CA SER A 493 -12.35 14.84 -13.29
C SER A 493 -12.55 14.73 -11.78
N TYR A 494 -12.49 15.85 -11.09
CA TYR A 494 -12.65 15.91 -9.63
C TYR A 494 -13.98 15.27 -9.17
N GLY A 495 -15.09 15.54 -9.85
CA GLY A 495 -16.39 14.94 -9.53
C GLY A 495 -16.38 13.41 -9.69
N HIS A 496 -15.77 12.89 -10.77
CA HIS A 496 -15.65 11.43 -10.94
C HIS A 496 -14.72 10.80 -9.90
N GLN A 497 -13.64 11.47 -9.49
CA GLN A 497 -12.78 10.99 -8.40
C GLN A 497 -13.58 10.89 -7.07
N ARG A 498 -14.46 11.84 -6.79
CA ARG A 498 -15.37 11.79 -5.62
C ARG A 498 -16.28 10.56 -5.69
N LEU A 499 -16.84 10.25 -6.87
CA LEU A 499 -17.65 9.05 -7.05
C LEU A 499 -16.88 7.76 -6.84
N VAL A 500 -15.59 7.68 -7.25
CA VAL A 500 -14.72 6.53 -6.96
C VAL A 500 -14.50 6.39 -5.44
N GLU A 501 -14.30 7.49 -4.72
CA GLU A 501 -14.13 7.46 -3.26
C GLU A 501 -15.38 6.92 -2.56
N ILE A 502 -16.57 7.33 -3.00
CA ILE A 502 -17.85 6.80 -2.51
C ILE A 502 -17.97 5.31 -2.87
N ALA A 503 -17.70 4.92 -4.13
CA ALA A 503 -17.76 3.52 -4.55
C ALA A 503 -16.82 2.63 -3.72
N ARG A 504 -15.59 3.12 -3.39
CA ARG A 504 -14.66 2.44 -2.51
C ARG A 504 -15.23 2.21 -1.11
N ALA A 505 -15.88 3.21 -0.55
CA ALA A 505 -16.53 3.08 0.76
C ALA A 505 -17.72 2.10 0.72
N LEU A 506 -18.53 2.14 -0.34
CA LEU A 506 -19.69 1.25 -0.56
C LEU A 506 -19.29 -0.21 -0.77
N ALA A 507 -18.18 -0.46 -1.50
CA ALA A 507 -17.68 -1.81 -1.74
C ALA A 507 -17.33 -2.55 -0.44
N GLY A 508 -17.07 -1.82 0.65
CA GLY A 508 -16.93 -2.39 1.99
C GLY A 508 -18.24 -2.73 2.69
N SER A 509 -19.42 -2.57 2.04
CA SER A 509 -20.75 -2.78 2.61
C SER A 509 -20.91 -2.13 3.99
N PRO A 510 -20.75 -0.79 4.09
CA PRO A 510 -20.81 -0.09 5.37
C PRO A 510 -22.23 -0.09 5.93
N LYS A 511 -22.38 -0.19 7.26
CA LYS A 511 -23.65 0.04 7.98
C LYS A 511 -23.90 1.53 8.19
N LEU A 512 -22.83 2.30 8.39
CA LEU A 512 -22.83 3.76 8.54
C LEU A 512 -21.77 4.35 7.61
N LEU A 513 -22.17 5.29 6.76
CA LEU A 513 -21.27 6.03 5.86
C LEU A 513 -21.08 7.46 6.37
N LEU A 514 -19.84 7.83 6.69
CA LEU A 514 -19.45 9.19 7.07
C LEU A 514 -18.95 9.93 5.83
N LEU A 515 -19.59 11.02 5.48
CA LEU A 515 -19.22 11.88 4.36
C LEU A 515 -18.75 13.25 4.87
N ASP A 516 -17.54 13.64 4.49
CA ASP A 516 -16.93 14.91 4.89
C ASP A 516 -16.91 15.88 3.69
N GLU A 517 -17.81 16.86 3.69
CA GLU A 517 -18.03 17.85 2.64
C GLU A 517 -18.04 17.27 1.22
N PRO A 518 -18.94 16.31 0.92
CA PRO A 518 -18.93 15.61 -0.37
C PRO A 518 -19.32 16.51 -1.54
N GLY A 519 -20.02 17.63 -1.28
CA GLY A 519 -20.43 18.63 -2.27
C GLY A 519 -19.33 19.65 -2.62
N ALA A 520 -18.23 19.69 -1.86
CA ALA A 520 -17.19 20.69 -2.06
C ALA A 520 -16.50 20.55 -3.43
N GLY A 521 -16.39 21.65 -4.17
CA GLY A 521 -15.72 21.69 -5.48
C GLY A 521 -16.52 21.12 -6.64
N LEU A 522 -17.76 20.67 -6.43
CA LEU A 522 -18.66 20.19 -7.47
C LEU A 522 -19.46 21.35 -8.10
N ASN A 523 -19.72 21.27 -9.40
CA ASN A 523 -20.67 22.16 -10.07
C ASN A 523 -22.13 21.77 -9.74
N HIS A 524 -23.12 22.59 -10.14
CA HIS A 524 -24.53 22.35 -9.82
C HIS A 524 -25.05 21.01 -10.33
N VAL A 525 -24.70 20.62 -11.55
CA VAL A 525 -25.13 19.34 -12.15
C VAL A 525 -24.52 18.14 -11.38
N GLU A 526 -23.26 18.24 -11.01
CA GLU A 526 -22.58 17.22 -10.22
C GLU A 526 -23.17 17.13 -8.79
N LYS A 527 -23.56 18.26 -8.18
CA LYS A 527 -24.25 18.30 -6.89
C LYS A 527 -25.62 17.63 -6.96
N ASP A 528 -26.42 17.93 -7.99
CA ASP A 528 -27.73 17.29 -8.18
C ASP A 528 -27.57 15.77 -8.38
N GLY A 529 -26.54 15.35 -9.13
CA GLY A 529 -26.18 13.96 -9.29
C GLY A 529 -25.82 13.30 -7.94
N LEU A 530 -25.06 14.01 -7.10
CA LEU A 530 -24.69 13.55 -5.74
C LEU A 530 -25.92 13.42 -4.84
N VAL A 531 -26.83 14.41 -4.83
CA VAL A 531 -28.09 14.36 -4.10
C VAL A 531 -28.92 13.13 -4.51
N GLY A 532 -29.05 12.90 -5.83
CA GLY A 532 -29.71 11.72 -6.37
C GLY A 532 -29.07 10.40 -5.93
N LEU A 533 -27.73 10.35 -5.89
CA LEU A 533 -26.96 9.20 -5.41
C LEU A 533 -27.23 8.93 -3.92
N LEU A 534 -27.16 9.96 -3.07
CA LEU A 534 -27.38 9.84 -1.62
C LEU A 534 -28.83 9.41 -1.30
N LYS A 535 -29.83 9.93 -2.02
CA LYS A 535 -31.23 9.48 -1.90
C LYS A 535 -31.39 8.01 -2.28
N ARG A 536 -30.74 7.54 -3.35
CA ARG A 536 -30.74 6.12 -3.73
C ARG A 536 -30.09 5.26 -2.66
N LEU A 537 -28.95 5.67 -2.09
CA LEU A 537 -28.27 4.94 -1.01
C LEU A 537 -29.16 4.79 0.23
N LYS A 538 -29.81 5.89 0.65
CA LYS A 538 -30.81 5.86 1.73
C LYS A 538 -31.96 4.90 1.41
N GLY A 539 -32.48 4.92 0.17
CA GLY A 539 -33.52 4.01 -0.28
C GLY A 539 -33.16 2.52 -0.21
N HIS A 540 -31.86 2.20 -0.24
CA HIS A 540 -31.33 0.84 -0.03
C HIS A 540 -31.02 0.53 1.45
N GLY A 541 -31.45 1.38 2.39
CA GLY A 541 -31.30 1.14 3.83
C GLY A 541 -29.95 1.56 4.42
N LEU A 542 -29.10 2.28 3.68
CA LEU A 542 -27.83 2.76 4.20
C LEU A 542 -28.03 3.99 5.10
N THR A 543 -27.42 3.97 6.29
CA THR A 543 -27.38 5.15 7.17
C THR A 543 -26.21 6.05 6.76
N ILE A 544 -26.45 7.34 6.66
CA ILE A 544 -25.46 8.33 6.24
C ILE A 544 -25.34 9.41 7.32
N CYS A 545 -24.09 9.74 7.69
CA CYS A 545 -23.80 10.93 8.47
C CYS A 545 -22.94 11.85 7.60
N ILE A 546 -23.45 13.04 7.29
CA ILE A 546 -22.83 14.01 6.38
C ILE A 546 -22.43 15.27 7.12
N ILE A 547 -21.23 15.75 6.85
CA ILE A 547 -20.84 17.12 7.13
C ILE A 547 -20.89 17.89 5.81
N ASP A 548 -21.64 18.97 5.76
CA ASP A 548 -21.55 19.92 4.66
C ASP A 548 -21.87 21.33 5.16
N HIS A 549 -21.38 22.32 4.44
CA HIS A 549 -21.68 23.73 4.66
C HIS A 549 -22.67 24.29 3.65
N ASP A 550 -23.05 23.49 2.63
CA ASP A 550 -24.06 23.79 1.63
C ASP A 550 -25.44 23.46 2.21
N MET A 551 -26.15 24.50 2.67
CA MET A 551 -27.47 24.31 3.31
C MET A 551 -28.51 23.77 2.34
N ASP A 552 -28.45 24.14 1.05
CA ASP A 552 -29.38 23.64 0.04
C ASP A 552 -29.25 22.13 -0.15
N LEU A 553 -28.03 21.62 -0.11
CA LEU A 553 -27.77 20.19 -0.17
C LEU A 553 -28.27 19.50 1.11
N VAL A 554 -27.98 20.07 2.28
CA VAL A 554 -28.37 19.50 3.58
C VAL A 554 -29.89 19.44 3.70
N GLU A 555 -30.61 20.50 3.35
CA GLU A 555 -32.08 20.57 3.41
C GLU A 555 -32.75 19.52 2.50
N GLN A 556 -32.17 19.26 1.33
CA GLN A 556 -32.70 18.30 0.38
C GLN A 556 -32.59 16.82 0.80
N ILE A 557 -31.64 16.48 1.67
CA ILE A 557 -31.32 15.08 1.96
C ILE A 557 -31.40 14.69 3.44
N ALA A 558 -31.22 15.63 4.39
CA ALA A 558 -31.12 15.32 5.80
C ALA A 558 -32.50 15.04 6.43
N ASP A 559 -32.59 14.01 7.27
CA ASP A 559 -33.73 13.73 8.14
C ASP A 559 -33.56 14.42 9.50
N HIS A 560 -32.32 14.49 9.98
CA HIS A 560 -31.96 15.12 11.23
C HIS A 560 -30.68 15.94 11.08
N ILE A 561 -30.59 17.04 11.80
CA ILE A 561 -29.43 17.92 11.86
C ILE A 561 -28.96 18.04 13.31
N THR A 562 -27.66 17.97 13.51
CA THR A 562 -26.99 18.39 14.74
C THR A 562 -26.08 19.58 14.44
N VAL A 563 -26.13 20.62 15.25
CA VAL A 563 -25.33 21.84 15.09
C VAL A 563 -24.26 21.89 16.16
N LEU A 564 -23.01 22.04 15.71
CA LEU A 564 -21.87 22.28 16.59
C LEU A 564 -21.43 23.74 16.53
N ASN A 565 -21.09 24.30 17.70
CA ASN A 565 -20.43 25.59 17.82
C ASN A 565 -19.39 25.52 18.96
N PHE A 566 -18.15 25.97 18.70
CA PHE A 566 -17.03 25.92 19.65
C PHE A 566 -16.87 24.55 20.36
N GLY A 567 -16.99 23.45 19.60
CA GLY A 567 -16.83 22.10 20.12
C GLY A 567 -18.03 21.52 20.87
N ARG A 568 -19.12 22.26 21.02
CA ARG A 568 -20.33 21.83 21.75
C ARG A 568 -21.55 21.74 20.83
N ARG A 569 -22.48 20.86 21.15
CA ARG A 569 -23.78 20.78 20.51
C ARG A 569 -24.66 21.94 21.01
N ILE A 570 -25.14 22.79 20.08
CA ILE A 570 -26.01 23.93 20.39
C ILE A 570 -27.47 23.70 20.02
N ALA A 571 -27.75 22.89 18.99
CA ALA A 571 -29.09 22.55 18.54
C ALA A 571 -29.12 21.16 17.89
N GLY A 572 -30.32 20.60 17.73
CA GLY A 572 -30.55 19.36 16.98
C GLY A 572 -32.04 19.08 16.85
N GLY A 573 -32.44 18.61 15.66
CA GLY A 573 -33.83 18.33 15.31
C GLY A 573 -33.98 18.09 13.82
N THR A 574 -35.21 18.26 13.30
CA THR A 574 -35.48 18.25 11.86
C THR A 574 -34.85 19.49 11.17
N PRO A 575 -34.62 19.45 9.86
CA PRO A 575 -34.07 20.62 9.14
C PRO A 575 -34.87 21.89 9.37
N GLU A 576 -36.19 21.81 9.35
CA GLU A 576 -37.08 22.96 9.54
C GLU A 576 -36.95 23.58 10.95
N GLU A 577 -36.82 22.75 11.99
CA GLU A 577 -36.66 23.20 13.38
C GLU A 577 -35.30 23.87 13.58
N VAL A 578 -34.25 23.24 13.09
CA VAL A 578 -32.86 23.70 13.31
C VAL A 578 -32.55 24.98 12.54
N LEU A 579 -33.01 25.10 11.28
CA LEU A 579 -32.75 26.30 10.46
C LEU A 579 -33.48 27.53 10.97
N ARG A 580 -34.55 27.36 11.79
CA ARG A 580 -35.29 28.46 12.42
C ARG A 580 -34.82 28.78 13.86
N ASP A 581 -33.91 27.96 14.43
CA ASP A 581 -33.42 28.16 15.80
C ASP A 581 -32.58 29.47 15.88
N PRO A 582 -32.94 30.45 16.72
CA PRO A 582 -32.19 31.68 16.88
C PRO A 582 -30.72 31.47 17.25
N LYS A 583 -30.40 30.42 18.02
CA LYS A 583 -29.01 30.06 18.38
C LYS A 583 -28.20 29.65 17.17
N VAL A 584 -28.81 28.95 16.24
CA VAL A 584 -28.17 28.50 15.00
C VAL A 584 -27.93 29.68 14.08
N VAL A 585 -28.95 30.54 13.90
CA VAL A 585 -28.87 31.78 13.11
C VAL A 585 -27.75 32.69 13.65
N ALA A 586 -27.72 32.90 14.96
CA ALA A 586 -26.68 33.70 15.60
C ALA A 586 -25.28 33.13 15.42
N ALA A 587 -25.13 31.80 15.48
CA ALA A 587 -23.83 31.13 15.29
C ALA A 587 -23.27 31.31 13.86
N TYR A 588 -24.11 31.41 12.85
CA TYR A 588 -23.72 31.64 11.45
C TYR A 588 -23.55 33.09 11.05
N LEU A 589 -24.40 33.99 11.58
CA LEU A 589 -24.38 35.42 11.24
C LEU A 589 -23.43 36.24 12.14
N GLY A 590 -22.99 35.69 13.28
CA GLY A 590 -22.25 36.36 14.33
C GLY A 590 -23.18 37.21 15.22
N GLU A 591 -22.85 37.37 16.49
CA GLU A 591 -23.66 38.07 17.51
C GLU A 591 -23.93 39.59 17.25
N GLY A 592 -23.60 40.11 16.08
CA GLY A 592 -23.67 41.53 15.74
C GLY A 592 -24.76 41.96 14.77
N ARG A 593 -25.67 41.04 14.31
CA ARG A 593 -26.73 41.37 13.32
C ARG A 593 -28.07 40.73 13.62
N VAL A 594 -28.55 40.88 14.82
CA VAL A 594 -29.98 40.70 15.11
C VAL A 594 -30.58 42.07 15.43
N ASP A 595 -30.57 42.96 14.47
CA ASP A 595 -31.55 44.04 14.42
C ASP A 595 -32.80 43.53 13.73
N VAL A 596 -33.66 42.89 14.49
CA VAL A 596 -35.06 42.70 14.12
C VAL A 596 -35.73 44.02 14.47
N SER A 597 -35.78 44.97 13.54
CA SER A 597 -36.71 46.08 13.60
C SER A 597 -38.08 45.61 13.07
N PRO A 598 -39.18 46.05 13.69
CA PRO A 598 -40.53 45.49 13.61
C PRO A 598 -41.22 45.62 12.26
#